data_31a8ba3b8238765b7c33ade5948d1bf7
#
_entry.id   31a8ba3b8238765b7c33ade5948d1bf7
#
_cell.length_a   1.000
_cell.length_b   1.000
_cell.length_c   1.000
_cell.angle_alpha   90.00
_cell.angle_beta   90.00
_cell.angle_gamma   90.00
#
_symmetry.space_group_name_H-M   'P 1'
#
loop_
_entity.id
_entity.type
_entity.pdbx_description
1 polymer ?
#
loop_
_entity_poly.entity_id
_entity_poly.type
_entity_poly.pdbx_seq_one_letter_code
_entity_poly.pdbx_strand_id
1 'polypeptide(L)'
;MVKVKLISFSLSKGGAAIAAKKFGHLLLKDGVGVDFINQDNSGRWSFFKRVISFILVKMQFDNNPIKHSLNFFSYKPVVDSFNYANDIHHFHWINNDTLSVFDFDKIPQNSIFTLHDEWLYCGVEHYVKVDPDCKNGSEELDLDFINGYKFFKKGIKGVNWSFYIWKIKKKALSKRKDIVYTVPSLWMLDRAKKSQILKDADIRLLPNPIDIDVFKPLSALERNEFRYKMGFSESDFLIIFGAIGGNKNPIKGGKQLEESLNHLKSLISDTDRQRIRLIIFGSAEKSSEAFSGFSCSRVGHITDPTELSALYSAADCAVIPSLVESFGQVAAEALASETPVVCFETSGLKDIVINGRTGFTVEPFDTYAFANAIKDMFFLSTEERKSMARLGRNFVVANFSYSIISENYFSLINEVNSKKLNNLVK
;
A
#
# COMPACT_ATOMS: atom_id res chain seq x y z
N MET A 1 -10.85 -28.12 -13.60
CA MET A 1 -10.25 -26.78 -13.86
C MET A 1 -10.10 -26.07 -12.52
N VAL A 2 -8.94 -25.49 -12.23
CA VAL A 2 -8.70 -24.78 -10.97
C VAL A 2 -9.60 -23.56 -10.91
N LYS A 3 -10.27 -23.34 -9.78
CA LYS A 3 -11.07 -22.14 -9.54
C LYS A 3 -10.59 -21.44 -8.28
N VAL A 4 -10.45 -20.10 -8.34
CA VAL A 4 -10.00 -19.27 -7.25
C VAL A 4 -11.14 -18.38 -6.76
N LYS A 5 -11.46 -18.45 -5.47
CA LYS A 5 -12.33 -17.50 -4.77
C LYS A 5 -11.48 -16.35 -4.26
N LEU A 6 -11.46 -15.24 -4.97
CA LEU A 6 -10.70 -14.06 -4.57
C LEU A 6 -11.56 -13.18 -3.67
N ILE A 7 -11.15 -13.04 -2.41
CA ILE A 7 -11.93 -12.44 -1.34
C ILE A 7 -11.25 -11.15 -0.88
N SER A 8 -11.98 -10.02 -0.97
CA SER A 8 -11.52 -8.72 -0.48
C SER A 8 -12.72 -7.90 0.00
N PHE A 9 -12.51 -6.96 0.93
CA PHE A 9 -13.57 -6.03 1.32
C PHE A 9 -14.12 -5.25 0.12
N SER A 10 -13.26 -4.76 -0.74
CA SER A 10 -13.61 -3.99 -1.93
C SER A 10 -12.69 -4.36 -3.09
N LEU A 11 -13.13 -4.12 -4.31
CA LEU A 11 -12.34 -4.19 -5.54
C LEU A 11 -12.22 -2.82 -6.23
N SER A 12 -12.83 -1.79 -5.63
CA SER A 12 -12.88 -0.44 -6.21
C SER A 12 -12.19 0.63 -5.37
N LYS A 13 -11.99 0.40 -4.06
CA LYS A 13 -11.54 1.43 -3.11
C LYS A 13 -10.30 1.03 -2.33
N GLY A 14 -9.20 1.77 -2.54
CA GLY A 14 -7.95 1.62 -1.81
C GLY A 14 -6.92 0.71 -2.48
N GLY A 15 -5.67 0.82 -2.06
CA GLY A 15 -4.53 0.11 -2.68
C GLY A 15 -4.67 -1.42 -2.64
N ALA A 16 -5.16 -1.98 -1.53
CA ALA A 16 -5.40 -3.41 -1.40
C ALA A 16 -6.47 -3.93 -2.37
N ALA A 17 -7.53 -3.14 -2.61
CA ALA A 17 -8.60 -3.46 -3.56
C ALA A 17 -8.08 -3.49 -5.00
N ILE A 18 -7.27 -2.48 -5.36
CA ILE A 18 -6.63 -2.39 -6.68
C ILE A 18 -5.70 -3.58 -6.89
N ALA A 19 -4.88 -3.93 -5.90
CA ALA A 19 -3.99 -5.08 -5.97
C ALA A 19 -4.79 -6.40 -6.11
N ALA A 20 -5.82 -6.62 -5.31
CA ALA A 20 -6.69 -7.80 -5.42
C ALA A 20 -7.30 -7.94 -6.81
N LYS A 21 -7.81 -6.83 -7.37
CA LYS A 21 -8.35 -6.80 -8.73
C LYS A 21 -7.29 -7.16 -9.78
N LYS A 22 -6.08 -6.60 -9.65
CA LYS A 22 -4.95 -6.91 -10.55
C LYS A 22 -4.58 -8.40 -10.50
N PHE A 23 -4.44 -8.99 -9.30
CA PHE A 23 -4.18 -10.43 -9.15
C PHE A 23 -5.27 -11.30 -9.78
N GLY A 24 -6.55 -10.95 -9.58
CA GLY A 24 -7.67 -11.66 -10.23
C GLY A 24 -7.61 -11.57 -11.75
N HIS A 25 -7.28 -10.42 -12.33
CA HIS A 25 -7.13 -10.24 -13.76
C HIS A 25 -5.96 -11.06 -14.34
N LEU A 26 -4.84 -11.19 -13.61
CA LEU A 26 -3.74 -12.06 -14.03
C LEU A 26 -4.20 -13.51 -14.18
N LEU A 27 -4.93 -14.04 -13.19
CA LEU A 27 -5.47 -15.41 -13.26
C LEU A 27 -6.44 -15.61 -14.41
N LEU A 28 -7.35 -14.64 -14.64
CA LEU A 28 -8.31 -14.72 -15.76
C LEU A 28 -7.60 -14.72 -17.12
N LYS A 29 -6.53 -13.94 -17.26
CA LYS A 29 -5.70 -13.91 -18.49
C LYS A 29 -5.02 -15.26 -18.75
N ASP A 30 -4.62 -15.96 -17.67
CA ASP A 30 -3.98 -17.28 -17.75
C ASP A 30 -5.01 -18.44 -17.78
N GLY A 31 -6.31 -18.14 -17.98
CA GLY A 31 -7.38 -19.15 -18.15
C GLY A 31 -7.85 -19.79 -16.83
N VAL A 32 -7.46 -19.26 -15.68
CA VAL A 32 -7.96 -19.72 -14.37
C VAL A 32 -9.30 -19.09 -14.07
N GLY A 33 -10.29 -19.89 -13.67
CA GLY A 33 -11.60 -19.39 -13.24
C GLY A 33 -11.48 -18.58 -11.92
N VAL A 34 -12.04 -17.36 -11.89
CA VAL A 34 -12.00 -16.51 -10.69
C VAL A 34 -13.40 -16.05 -10.31
N ASP A 35 -13.79 -16.30 -9.07
CA ASP A 35 -14.97 -15.70 -8.45
C ASP A 35 -14.53 -14.60 -7.50
N PHE A 36 -14.96 -13.36 -7.76
CA PHE A 36 -14.69 -12.24 -6.87
C PHE A 36 -15.79 -12.12 -5.81
N ILE A 37 -15.39 -12.18 -4.53
CA ILE A 37 -16.28 -11.99 -3.37
C ILE A 37 -15.87 -10.73 -2.63
N ASN A 38 -16.74 -9.71 -2.66
CA ASN A 38 -16.48 -8.40 -2.05
C ASN A 38 -17.75 -7.78 -1.48
N GLN A 39 -17.62 -6.66 -0.76
CA GLN A 39 -18.74 -5.96 -0.13
C GLN A 39 -19.12 -4.64 -0.84
N ASP A 40 -18.62 -4.37 -2.06
CA ASP A 40 -18.89 -3.11 -2.77
C ASP A 40 -20.40 -2.85 -2.92
N ASN A 41 -21.18 -3.91 -3.17
CA ASN A 41 -22.64 -3.87 -3.31
C ASN A 41 -23.37 -4.54 -2.13
N SER A 42 -22.76 -4.57 -0.93
CA SER A 42 -23.37 -5.19 0.24
C SER A 42 -24.58 -4.41 0.75
N GLY A 43 -25.62 -5.14 1.18
CA GLY A 43 -26.87 -4.54 1.68
C GLY A 43 -26.73 -3.81 3.03
N ARG A 44 -27.84 -3.16 3.45
CA ARG A 44 -27.91 -2.34 4.69
C ARG A 44 -27.50 -3.10 5.96
N TRP A 45 -27.74 -4.42 6.01
CA TRP A 45 -27.39 -5.25 7.16
C TRP A 45 -25.89 -5.37 7.37
N SER A 46 -25.11 -5.52 6.28
CA SER A 46 -23.65 -5.52 6.36
C SER A 46 -23.11 -4.15 6.79
N PHE A 47 -23.72 -3.08 6.32
CA PHE A 47 -23.39 -1.72 6.77
C PHE A 47 -23.62 -1.56 8.29
N PHE A 48 -24.75 -2.01 8.80
CA PHE A 48 -25.09 -1.93 10.23
C PHE A 48 -24.08 -2.70 11.11
N LYS A 49 -23.68 -3.90 10.70
CA LYS A 49 -22.62 -4.67 11.39
C LYS A 49 -21.31 -3.88 11.49
N ARG A 50 -20.88 -3.25 10.38
CA ARG A 50 -19.68 -2.40 10.38
C ARG A 50 -19.80 -1.20 11.32
N VAL A 51 -20.98 -0.60 11.41
CA VAL A 51 -21.22 0.51 12.36
C VAL A 51 -21.07 0.01 13.80
N ILE A 52 -21.58 -1.16 14.14
CA ILE A 52 -21.39 -1.75 15.48
C ILE A 52 -19.90 -1.96 15.77
N SER A 53 -19.15 -2.60 14.87
CA SER A 53 -17.71 -2.80 15.04
C SER A 53 -16.96 -1.48 15.17
N PHE A 54 -17.35 -0.45 14.43
CA PHE A 54 -16.78 0.89 14.50
C PHE A 54 -17.06 1.58 15.86
N ILE A 55 -18.25 1.39 16.43
CA ILE A 55 -18.58 1.92 17.76
C ILE A 55 -17.79 1.17 18.84
N LEU A 56 -17.74 -0.16 18.76
CA LEU A 56 -17.04 -1.00 19.73
C LEU A 56 -15.53 -0.72 19.73
N VAL A 57 -14.90 -0.54 18.58
CA VAL A 57 -13.45 -0.24 18.52
C VAL A 57 -13.12 1.05 19.25
N LYS A 58 -14.03 2.02 19.27
CA LYS A 58 -13.86 3.29 20.00
C LYS A 58 -13.89 3.16 21.52
N MET A 59 -14.20 1.98 22.07
CA MET A 59 -14.07 1.70 23.50
C MET A 59 -12.61 1.48 23.92
N GLN A 60 -11.69 1.33 22.99
CA GLN A 60 -10.26 1.43 23.21
C GLN A 60 -9.83 2.89 23.00
N PHE A 61 -9.35 3.51 24.06
CA PHE A 61 -8.81 4.87 24.02
C PHE A 61 -7.30 4.77 24.06
N ASP A 62 -6.67 5.03 22.94
CA ASP A 62 -5.23 5.16 22.79
C ASP A 62 -4.91 6.38 21.90
N ASN A 63 -3.65 6.74 21.84
CA ASN A 63 -3.17 7.85 21.01
C ASN A 63 -2.65 7.36 19.66
N ASN A 64 -3.12 6.21 19.17
CA ASN A 64 -2.72 5.70 17.87
C ASN A 64 -3.62 6.26 16.76
N PRO A 65 -3.10 7.09 15.84
CA PRO A 65 -3.88 7.66 14.75
C PRO A 65 -4.17 6.64 13.64
N ILE A 66 -3.56 5.46 13.71
CA ILE A 66 -3.69 4.42 12.69
C ILE A 66 -5.05 3.74 12.81
N LYS A 67 -5.62 3.38 11.68
CA LYS A 67 -6.91 2.69 11.61
C LYS A 67 -6.89 1.41 12.47
N HIS A 68 -7.97 1.18 13.20
CA HIS A 68 -8.24 -0.05 13.96
C HIS A 68 -9.42 -0.82 13.37
N SER A 69 -9.38 -2.15 13.41
CA SER A 69 -10.47 -3.03 12.99
C SER A 69 -10.62 -4.21 13.93
N LEU A 70 -11.88 -4.49 14.35
CA LEU A 70 -12.22 -5.63 15.22
C LEU A 70 -12.51 -6.89 14.44
N ASN A 71 -13.21 -6.77 13.31
CA ASN A 71 -13.72 -7.88 12.52
C ASN A 71 -14.54 -8.89 13.35
N PHE A 72 -15.58 -8.39 14.00
CA PHE A 72 -16.47 -9.24 14.81
C PHE A 72 -17.48 -10.01 13.97
N PHE A 73 -17.81 -9.51 12.80
CA PHE A 73 -18.80 -10.12 11.91
C PHE A 73 -18.16 -10.60 10.61
N SER A 74 -18.79 -11.62 10.01
CA SER A 74 -18.46 -12.04 8.65
C SER A 74 -19.53 -11.58 7.65
N TYR A 75 -19.09 -11.30 6.45
CA TYR A 75 -19.95 -11.18 5.28
C TYR A 75 -20.37 -12.58 4.84
N LYS A 76 -21.70 -12.84 4.84
CA LYS A 76 -22.24 -14.20 4.61
C LYS A 76 -21.68 -14.87 3.35
N PRO A 77 -21.59 -14.22 2.17
CA PRO A 77 -21.04 -14.85 0.97
C PRO A 77 -19.60 -15.36 1.13
N VAL A 78 -18.78 -14.76 1.99
CA VAL A 78 -17.43 -15.26 2.30
C VAL A 78 -17.51 -16.59 3.02
N VAL A 79 -18.33 -16.69 4.08
CA VAL A 79 -18.48 -17.94 4.86
C VAL A 79 -19.15 -19.02 4.01
N ASP A 80 -20.18 -18.66 3.22
CA ASP A 80 -20.84 -19.60 2.31
C ASP A 80 -19.87 -20.18 1.27
N SER A 81 -18.85 -19.41 0.86
CA SER A 81 -17.82 -19.87 -0.08
C SER A 81 -16.99 -21.03 0.46
N PHE A 82 -16.89 -21.18 1.78
CA PHE A 82 -16.10 -22.25 2.41
C PHE A 82 -16.69 -23.66 2.16
N ASN A 83 -17.96 -23.74 1.77
CA ASN A 83 -18.58 -25.00 1.34
C ASN A 83 -18.00 -25.54 0.02
N TYR A 84 -17.29 -24.70 -0.75
CA TYR A 84 -16.62 -25.10 -1.99
C TYR A 84 -15.16 -25.51 -1.71
N ALA A 85 -15.02 -26.66 -1.00
CA ALA A 85 -13.73 -27.12 -0.52
C ALA A 85 -12.71 -27.38 -1.63
N ASN A 86 -13.14 -27.59 -2.88
CA ASN A 86 -12.25 -27.80 -4.03
C ASN A 86 -11.65 -26.51 -4.60
N ASP A 87 -12.26 -25.37 -4.32
CA ASP A 87 -11.78 -24.08 -4.80
C ASP A 87 -10.62 -23.55 -3.92
N ILE A 88 -9.69 -22.81 -4.51
CA ILE A 88 -8.64 -22.12 -3.76
C ILE A 88 -9.23 -20.81 -3.23
N HIS A 89 -9.14 -20.59 -1.92
CA HIS A 89 -9.56 -19.34 -1.31
C HIS A 89 -8.35 -18.42 -1.16
N HIS A 90 -8.37 -17.31 -1.87
CA HIS A 90 -7.34 -16.29 -1.80
C HIS A 90 -7.89 -15.01 -1.14
N PHE A 91 -7.44 -14.77 0.08
CA PHE A 91 -7.85 -13.63 0.89
C PHE A 91 -6.87 -12.46 0.70
N HIS A 92 -7.43 -11.30 0.42
CA HIS A 92 -6.70 -10.04 0.42
C HIS A 92 -7.05 -9.23 1.69
N TRP A 93 -7.57 -8.04 1.55
CA TRP A 93 -7.91 -7.21 2.69
C TRP A 93 -9.30 -7.58 3.24
N ILE A 94 -9.33 -8.35 4.35
CA ILE A 94 -10.54 -8.94 4.93
C ILE A 94 -11.15 -8.11 6.05
N ASN A 95 -10.65 -6.90 6.28
CA ASN A 95 -11.14 -6.02 7.33
C ASN A 95 -12.52 -5.42 7.01
N ASN A 96 -13.03 -4.52 7.85
CA ASN A 96 -14.39 -4.00 7.79
C ASN A 96 -15.45 -5.11 7.80
N ASP A 97 -15.30 -6.10 8.70
CA ASP A 97 -16.25 -7.22 8.88
C ASP A 97 -16.48 -8.01 7.58
N THR A 98 -15.42 -8.22 6.79
CA THR A 98 -15.46 -9.11 5.63
C THR A 98 -15.32 -10.57 6.08
N LEU A 99 -14.36 -10.84 6.98
CA LEU A 99 -14.24 -12.13 7.65
C LEU A 99 -14.01 -11.90 9.15
N SER A 100 -14.85 -12.50 9.97
CA SER A 100 -14.75 -12.43 11.42
C SER A 100 -13.53 -13.16 11.95
N VAL A 101 -12.88 -12.60 12.97
CA VAL A 101 -11.79 -13.29 13.70
C VAL A 101 -12.29 -14.58 14.38
N PHE A 102 -13.59 -14.72 14.64
CA PHE A 102 -14.22 -15.90 15.20
C PHE A 102 -14.47 -17.02 14.16
N ASP A 103 -14.31 -16.72 12.87
CA ASP A 103 -14.49 -17.70 11.79
C ASP A 103 -13.14 -18.14 11.18
N PHE A 104 -12.00 -17.71 11.75
CA PHE A 104 -10.68 -18.05 11.25
C PHE A 104 -10.33 -19.55 11.33
N ASP A 105 -10.91 -20.27 12.27
CA ASP A 105 -10.80 -21.72 12.36
C ASP A 105 -11.53 -22.46 11.24
N LYS A 106 -12.53 -21.82 10.62
CA LYS A 106 -13.32 -22.36 9.50
C LYS A 106 -12.68 -22.13 8.13
N ILE A 107 -11.62 -21.32 8.06
CA ILE A 107 -10.92 -21.04 6.79
C ILE A 107 -10.50 -22.37 6.14
N PRO A 108 -10.83 -22.60 4.86
CA PRO A 108 -10.48 -23.84 4.18
C PRO A 108 -8.97 -24.11 4.18
N GLN A 109 -8.60 -25.39 4.18
CA GLN A 109 -7.20 -25.79 4.05
C GLN A 109 -6.63 -25.37 2.71
N ASN A 110 -5.32 -25.15 2.68
CA ASN A 110 -4.60 -24.70 1.47
C ASN A 110 -5.18 -23.41 0.91
N SER A 111 -5.49 -22.45 1.78
CA SER A 111 -5.85 -21.09 1.42
C SER A 111 -4.61 -20.21 1.29
N ILE A 112 -4.76 -19.08 0.60
CA ILE A 112 -3.72 -18.05 0.45
C ILE A 112 -4.19 -16.77 1.11
N PHE A 113 -3.30 -16.07 1.83
CA PHE A 113 -3.51 -14.73 2.35
C PHE A 113 -2.46 -13.78 1.80
N THR A 114 -2.86 -12.77 1.05
CA THR A 114 -1.99 -11.63 0.72
C THR A 114 -2.16 -10.54 1.78
N LEU A 115 -1.08 -10.25 2.49
CA LEU A 115 -1.04 -9.23 3.52
C LEU A 115 -0.82 -7.85 2.88
N HIS A 116 -1.79 -6.95 3.02
CA HIS A 116 -1.70 -5.57 2.53
C HIS A 116 -1.37 -4.56 3.62
N ASP A 117 -1.41 -5.00 4.87
CA ASP A 117 -1.04 -4.28 6.09
C ASP A 117 -0.66 -5.28 7.18
N GLU A 118 -0.35 -4.79 8.37
CA GLU A 118 0.11 -5.62 9.49
C GLU A 118 -1.01 -6.19 10.35
N TRP A 119 -2.27 -5.87 10.06
CA TRP A 119 -3.40 -6.21 10.92
C TRP A 119 -3.48 -7.71 11.25
N LEU A 120 -3.14 -8.60 10.30
CA LEU A 120 -3.31 -10.04 10.52
C LEU A 120 -2.45 -10.56 11.67
N TYR A 121 -1.27 -10.00 11.88
CA TYR A 121 -0.35 -10.41 12.95
C TYR A 121 -0.21 -9.40 14.09
N CYS A 122 -0.75 -8.19 13.96
CA CYS A 122 -0.87 -7.19 15.03
C CYS A 122 -2.13 -7.37 15.88
N GLY A 123 -2.48 -6.40 16.70
CA GLY A 123 -3.72 -6.33 17.48
C GLY A 123 -4.93 -5.92 16.63
N VAL A 124 -5.46 -4.73 16.87
CA VAL A 124 -6.54 -4.12 16.08
C VAL A 124 -6.02 -3.11 15.07
N GLU A 125 -4.79 -2.66 15.22
CA GLU A 125 -4.12 -1.68 14.38
C GLU A 125 -3.69 -2.28 13.03
N HIS A 126 -3.80 -1.46 11.97
CA HIS A 126 -3.40 -1.86 10.61
C HIS A 126 -1.89 -1.72 10.36
N TYR A 127 -1.22 -0.89 11.13
CA TYR A 127 0.24 -0.77 11.20
C TYR A 127 0.64 -0.49 12.63
N VAL A 128 1.84 -0.89 13.00
CA VAL A 128 2.46 -0.47 14.24
C VAL A 128 2.58 1.05 14.24
N LYS A 129 2.32 1.65 15.41
CA LYS A 129 2.41 3.11 15.56
C LYS A 129 3.83 3.56 15.24
N VAL A 130 3.94 4.50 14.31
CA VAL A 130 5.17 5.20 13.99
C VAL A 130 5.14 6.56 14.66
N ASP A 131 6.24 6.97 15.30
CA ASP A 131 6.41 8.30 15.88
C ASP A 131 7.43 9.08 15.04
N PRO A 132 6.98 9.99 14.19
CA PRO A 132 7.86 10.79 13.36
C PRO A 132 8.70 11.81 14.15
N ASP A 133 8.33 12.09 15.40
CA ASP A 133 9.07 13.02 16.26
C ASP A 133 10.20 12.32 17.04
N CYS A 134 10.38 11.00 16.87
CA CYS A 134 11.44 10.24 17.53
C CYS A 134 12.79 10.50 16.87
N LYS A 135 13.67 11.21 17.54
CA LYS A 135 15.00 11.65 17.05
C LYS A 135 15.97 10.51 16.65
N ASN A 136 15.66 9.27 16.96
CA ASN A 136 16.56 8.12 16.72
C ASN A 136 16.17 7.29 15.49
N GLY A 137 15.31 7.81 14.61
CA GLY A 137 14.90 7.08 13.40
C GLY A 137 14.26 5.70 13.67
N SER A 138 13.90 5.40 14.94
CA SER A 138 13.27 4.14 15.28
C SER A 138 11.84 4.18 14.73
N GLU A 139 11.65 3.49 13.62
CA GLU A 139 10.34 3.31 12.97
C GLU A 139 9.30 2.65 13.90
N GLU A 140 9.71 2.21 15.11
CA GLU A 140 8.93 1.31 15.93
C GLU A 140 8.98 1.65 17.41
N LEU A 141 7.90 2.24 17.89
CA LEU A 141 7.68 2.39 19.34
C LEU A 141 7.07 1.13 19.99
N ASP A 142 6.53 0.20 19.21
CA ASP A 142 5.69 -0.87 19.71
C ASP A 142 5.94 -2.20 19.01
N LEU A 143 6.67 -3.07 19.67
CA LEU A 143 7.01 -4.42 19.21
C LEU A 143 6.07 -5.50 19.79
N ASP A 144 4.83 -5.16 20.15
CA ASP A 144 3.89 -6.13 20.73
C ASP A 144 3.61 -7.32 19.81
N PHE A 145 3.64 -7.13 18.50
CA PHE A 145 3.47 -8.23 17.55
C PHE A 145 4.61 -9.27 17.63
N ILE A 146 5.82 -8.86 18.09
CA ILE A 146 6.98 -9.72 18.34
C ILE A 146 6.94 -10.28 19.76
N ASN A 147 6.76 -9.40 20.76
CA ASN A 147 6.87 -9.75 22.18
C ASN A 147 5.58 -10.31 22.77
N GLY A 148 4.46 -10.11 22.11
CA GLY A 148 3.11 -10.46 22.55
C GLY A 148 2.40 -9.31 23.24
N TYR A 149 1.12 -9.16 22.90
CA TYR A 149 0.25 -8.15 23.47
C TYR A 149 -0.06 -8.47 24.93
N LYS A 150 0.07 -7.48 25.81
CA LYS A 150 -0.24 -7.61 27.26
C LYS A 150 -1.64 -7.11 27.53
N PHE A 151 -2.34 -7.75 28.46
CA PHE A 151 -3.69 -7.33 28.90
C PHE A 151 -3.67 -5.91 29.49
N PHE A 152 -2.72 -5.63 30.37
CA PHE A 152 -2.48 -4.28 30.88
C PHE A 152 -1.34 -3.64 30.09
N LYS A 153 -1.66 -2.58 29.34
CA LYS A 153 -0.68 -1.80 28.58
C LYS A 153 -0.82 -0.32 28.91
N LYS A 154 0.30 0.30 29.31
CA LYS A 154 0.33 1.76 29.55
C LYS A 154 -0.04 2.50 28.28
N GLY A 155 -0.92 3.48 28.38
CA GLY A 155 -1.38 4.28 27.24
C GLY A 155 -2.69 3.80 26.60
N ILE A 156 -3.18 2.59 26.95
CA ILE A 156 -4.53 2.12 26.57
C ILE A 156 -5.48 2.32 27.75
N LYS A 157 -6.59 3.01 27.50
CA LYS A 157 -7.71 3.15 28.45
C LYS A 157 -8.96 2.49 27.88
N GLY A 158 -9.87 2.04 28.74
CA GLY A 158 -11.06 1.30 28.35
C GLY A 158 -10.77 -0.17 28.02
N VAL A 159 -11.37 -0.68 26.95
CA VAL A 159 -11.19 -2.09 26.53
C VAL A 159 -9.92 -2.22 25.71
N ASN A 160 -9.02 -3.09 26.12
CA ASN A 160 -7.81 -3.38 25.34
C ASN A 160 -8.12 -4.39 24.21
N TRP A 161 -8.76 -3.91 23.15
CA TRP A 161 -9.09 -4.73 21.98
C TRP A 161 -7.86 -5.33 21.30
N SER A 162 -6.72 -4.61 21.29
CA SER A 162 -5.48 -5.10 20.69
C SER A 162 -5.07 -6.44 21.31
N PHE A 163 -5.12 -6.58 22.63
CA PHE A 163 -4.85 -7.84 23.31
C PHE A 163 -5.84 -8.95 22.95
N TYR A 164 -7.15 -8.66 22.99
CA TYR A 164 -8.18 -9.69 22.77
C TYR A 164 -8.15 -10.18 21.31
N ILE A 165 -8.12 -9.27 20.35
CA ILE A 165 -8.13 -9.62 18.92
C ILE A 165 -6.84 -10.36 18.53
N TRP A 166 -5.69 -9.91 19.01
CA TRP A 166 -4.45 -10.62 18.80
C TRP A 166 -4.47 -12.04 19.38
N LYS A 167 -4.99 -12.22 20.59
CA LYS A 167 -5.09 -13.53 21.25
C LYS A 167 -5.99 -14.49 20.44
N ILE A 168 -7.11 -14.01 19.91
CA ILE A 168 -8.01 -14.80 19.07
C ILE A 168 -7.31 -15.21 17.77
N LYS A 169 -6.69 -14.25 17.06
CA LYS A 169 -5.94 -14.51 15.82
C LYS A 169 -4.78 -15.49 16.07
N LYS A 170 -4.02 -15.30 17.14
CA LYS A 170 -2.93 -16.21 17.52
C LYS A 170 -3.42 -17.64 17.74
N LYS A 171 -4.51 -17.81 18.49
CA LYS A 171 -5.12 -19.14 18.74
C LYS A 171 -5.53 -19.83 17.43
N ALA A 172 -6.12 -19.09 16.50
CA ALA A 172 -6.66 -19.64 15.26
C ALA A 172 -5.56 -19.90 14.20
N LEU A 173 -4.55 -19.02 14.07
CA LEU A 173 -3.63 -19.02 12.93
C LEU A 173 -2.25 -19.63 13.22
N SER A 174 -1.72 -19.53 14.45
CA SER A 174 -0.32 -19.91 14.74
C SER A 174 0.00 -21.39 14.46
N LYS A 175 -0.99 -22.25 14.38
CA LYS A 175 -0.84 -23.68 14.08
C LYS A 175 -1.23 -24.06 12.64
N ARG A 176 -1.69 -23.09 11.83
CA ARG A 176 -2.15 -23.32 10.46
C ARG A 176 -0.97 -23.34 9.49
N LYS A 177 -0.33 -24.49 9.39
CA LYS A 177 0.77 -24.75 8.43
C LYS A 177 0.29 -24.98 6.98
N ASP A 178 -1.02 -25.12 6.81
CA ASP A 178 -1.70 -25.36 5.55
C ASP A 178 -2.04 -24.07 4.78
N ILE A 179 -1.88 -22.90 5.43
CA ILE A 179 -2.12 -21.59 4.80
C ILE A 179 -0.79 -21.03 4.30
N VAL A 180 -0.78 -20.53 3.06
CA VAL A 180 0.33 -19.75 2.52
C VAL A 180 0.03 -18.27 2.66
N TYR A 181 0.95 -17.53 3.24
CA TYR A 181 0.87 -16.09 3.35
C TYR A 181 1.77 -15.45 2.29
N THR A 182 1.27 -14.42 1.61
CA THR A 182 2.09 -13.63 0.70
C THR A 182 2.18 -12.19 1.17
N VAL A 183 3.33 -11.58 0.95
CA VAL A 183 3.62 -10.20 1.37
C VAL A 183 4.23 -9.42 0.20
N PRO A 184 3.92 -8.12 0.06
CA PRO A 184 4.33 -7.36 -1.11
C PRO A 184 5.77 -6.82 -1.05
N SER A 185 6.46 -6.91 0.10
CA SER A 185 7.79 -6.34 0.31
C SER A 185 8.65 -7.19 1.24
N LEU A 186 9.97 -7.05 1.13
CA LEU A 186 10.94 -7.68 2.04
C LEU A 186 10.78 -7.15 3.47
N TRP A 187 10.47 -5.85 3.60
CA TRP A 187 10.15 -5.26 4.90
C TRP A 187 9.00 -6.01 5.59
N MET A 188 7.88 -6.21 4.89
CA MET A 188 6.74 -6.92 5.47
C MET A 188 7.03 -8.42 5.69
N LEU A 189 7.86 -9.04 4.84
CA LEU A 189 8.32 -10.42 5.01
C LEU A 189 9.08 -10.60 6.34
N ASP A 190 10.04 -9.71 6.60
CA ASP A 190 10.81 -9.73 7.84
C ASP A 190 9.92 -9.57 9.08
N ARG A 191 9.00 -8.61 9.05
CA ARG A 191 8.08 -8.34 10.15
C ARG A 191 7.11 -9.49 10.40
N ALA A 192 6.50 -10.02 9.35
CA ALA A 192 5.60 -11.17 9.46
C ALA A 192 6.32 -12.40 10.05
N LYS A 193 7.56 -12.67 9.62
CA LYS A 193 8.40 -13.76 10.15
C LYS A 193 8.81 -13.55 11.61
N LYS A 194 8.94 -12.31 12.08
CA LYS A 194 9.22 -11.99 13.49
C LYS A 194 7.97 -12.05 14.36
N SER A 195 6.78 -12.00 13.79
CA SER A 195 5.53 -11.95 14.55
C SER A 195 5.24 -13.27 15.26
N GLN A 196 4.65 -13.21 16.45
CA GLN A 196 4.28 -14.43 17.18
C GLN A 196 3.17 -15.25 16.52
N ILE A 197 2.40 -14.67 15.61
CA ILE A 197 1.32 -15.36 14.90
C ILE A 197 1.88 -16.14 13.71
N LEU A 198 2.78 -15.55 12.92
CA LEU A 198 3.18 -16.07 11.63
C LEU A 198 4.63 -16.57 11.56
N LYS A 199 5.43 -16.49 12.62
CA LYS A 199 6.86 -16.84 12.63
C LYS A 199 7.18 -18.24 12.07
N ASP A 200 6.26 -19.20 12.23
CA ASP A 200 6.41 -20.58 11.78
C ASP A 200 5.56 -20.89 10.53
N ALA A 201 4.96 -19.90 9.90
CA ALA A 201 4.11 -20.06 8.72
C ALA A 201 4.91 -20.06 7.41
N ASP A 202 4.30 -20.58 6.33
CA ASP A 202 4.83 -20.42 4.97
C ASP A 202 4.52 -19.00 4.49
N ILE A 203 5.54 -18.13 4.48
CA ILE A 203 5.42 -16.73 4.08
C ILE A 203 6.31 -16.47 2.88
N ARG A 204 5.74 -15.96 1.80
CA ARG A 204 6.42 -15.74 0.52
C ARG A 204 6.33 -14.31 0.06
N LEU A 205 7.38 -13.83 -0.57
CA LEU A 205 7.38 -12.53 -1.26
C LEU A 205 6.59 -12.66 -2.56
N LEU A 206 5.55 -11.84 -2.69
CA LEU A 206 4.76 -11.70 -3.92
C LEU A 206 4.37 -10.22 -4.05
N PRO A 207 5.19 -9.39 -4.72
CA PRO A 207 4.93 -7.98 -4.91
C PRO A 207 3.62 -7.70 -5.65
N ASN A 208 3.06 -6.50 -5.45
CA ASN A 208 1.90 -6.09 -6.21
C ASN A 208 2.26 -5.90 -7.70
N PRO A 209 1.45 -6.43 -8.61
CA PRO A 209 1.72 -6.32 -10.04
C PRO A 209 1.51 -4.89 -10.56
N ILE A 210 2.42 -4.44 -11.42
CA ILE A 210 2.35 -3.15 -12.13
C ILE A 210 2.06 -3.41 -13.60
N ASP A 211 1.01 -2.76 -14.11
CA ASP A 211 0.69 -2.78 -15.52
C ASP A 211 1.60 -1.79 -16.27
N ILE A 212 2.68 -2.29 -16.84
CA ILE A 212 3.70 -1.49 -17.53
C ILE A 212 3.25 -1.02 -18.93
N ASP A 213 2.15 -1.54 -19.44
CA ASP A 213 1.54 -1.09 -20.71
C ASP A 213 0.63 0.12 -20.47
N VAL A 214 0.08 0.24 -19.27
CA VAL A 214 -0.67 1.41 -18.79
C VAL A 214 0.25 2.44 -18.19
N PHE A 215 1.06 2.06 -17.18
CA PHE A 215 2.05 2.94 -16.55
C PHE A 215 3.33 2.95 -17.37
N LYS A 216 3.43 3.93 -18.26
CA LYS A 216 4.54 4.10 -19.20
C LYS A 216 4.82 5.57 -19.48
N PRO A 217 6.03 5.90 -19.93
CA PRO A 217 6.35 7.27 -20.31
C PRO A 217 5.54 7.71 -21.52
N LEU A 218 5.12 8.96 -21.53
CA LEU A 218 4.68 9.68 -22.71
C LEU A 218 5.88 9.97 -23.62
N SER A 219 5.65 10.09 -24.94
CA SER A 219 6.63 10.68 -25.83
C SER A 219 6.88 12.16 -25.44
N ALA A 220 7.99 12.73 -25.86
CA ALA A 220 8.33 14.14 -25.56
C ALA A 220 7.22 15.09 -26.03
N LEU A 221 6.63 14.83 -27.21
CA LEU A 221 5.54 15.64 -27.74
C LEU A 221 4.28 15.53 -26.87
N GLU A 222 3.83 14.30 -26.57
CA GLU A 222 2.64 14.08 -25.73
C GLU A 222 2.82 14.66 -24.31
N ARG A 223 4.03 14.56 -23.74
CA ARG A 223 4.36 15.13 -22.44
C ARG A 223 4.22 16.65 -22.45
N ASN A 224 4.75 17.33 -23.47
CA ASN A 224 4.67 18.78 -23.59
C ASN A 224 3.22 19.23 -23.83
N GLU A 225 2.47 18.53 -24.68
CA GLU A 225 1.04 18.81 -24.89
C GLU A 225 0.22 18.65 -23.62
N PHE A 226 0.47 17.57 -22.86
CA PHE A 226 -0.21 17.31 -21.59
C PHE A 226 0.09 18.41 -20.56
N ARG A 227 1.36 18.80 -20.42
CA ARG A 227 1.79 19.92 -19.54
C ARG A 227 1.12 21.22 -19.94
N TYR A 228 1.11 21.57 -21.22
CA TYR A 228 0.46 22.76 -21.73
C TYR A 228 -1.05 22.79 -21.46
N LYS A 229 -1.75 21.68 -21.70
CA LYS A 229 -3.19 21.53 -21.38
C LYS A 229 -3.49 21.74 -19.89
N MET A 230 -2.56 21.39 -19.02
CA MET A 230 -2.67 21.61 -17.58
C MET A 230 -2.20 23.00 -17.13
N GLY A 231 -1.77 23.86 -18.04
CA GLY A 231 -1.32 25.24 -17.75
C GLY A 231 0.12 25.32 -17.23
N PHE A 232 0.95 24.33 -17.49
CA PHE A 232 2.36 24.31 -17.14
C PHE A 232 3.25 24.64 -18.36
N SER A 233 4.36 25.31 -18.09
CA SER A 233 5.41 25.59 -19.11
C SER A 233 6.47 24.49 -19.15
N GLU A 234 7.28 24.47 -20.21
CA GLU A 234 8.44 23.57 -20.32
C GLU A 234 9.50 23.85 -19.25
N SER A 235 9.62 25.11 -18.80
CA SER A 235 10.57 25.53 -17.77
C SER A 235 10.12 25.22 -16.34
N ASP A 236 8.84 24.85 -16.13
CA ASP A 236 8.35 24.45 -14.82
C ASP A 236 8.92 23.11 -14.40
N PHE A 237 9.26 22.99 -13.12
CA PHE A 237 9.63 21.73 -12.48
C PHE A 237 8.42 21.18 -11.72
N LEU A 238 7.84 20.09 -12.21
CA LEU A 238 6.62 19.54 -11.68
C LEU A 238 6.90 18.46 -10.62
N ILE A 239 6.47 18.71 -9.38
CA ILE A 239 6.51 17.74 -8.29
C ILE A 239 5.10 17.18 -8.10
N ILE A 240 4.98 15.85 -8.16
CA ILE A 240 3.70 15.18 -7.92
C ILE A 240 3.66 14.51 -6.54
N PHE A 241 2.55 14.70 -5.83
CA PHE A 241 2.24 14.04 -4.56
C PHE A 241 0.87 13.38 -4.62
N GLY A 242 0.83 12.08 -4.30
CA GLY A 242 -0.41 11.31 -4.29
C GLY A 242 -0.75 10.76 -2.91
N ALA A 243 -1.93 11.11 -2.40
CA ALA A 243 -2.40 10.59 -1.13
C ALA A 243 -3.92 10.41 -1.12
N ILE A 244 -4.37 9.16 -1.04
CA ILE A 244 -5.78 8.86 -0.80
C ILE A 244 -6.18 9.39 0.58
N GLY A 245 -7.19 10.28 0.61
CA GLY A 245 -7.57 11.02 1.82
C GLY A 245 -6.80 12.34 2.01
N GLY A 246 -5.91 12.70 1.07
CA GLY A 246 -5.16 13.95 1.09
C GLY A 246 -4.26 14.07 2.33
N ASN A 247 -4.02 15.30 2.77
CA ASN A 247 -3.17 15.61 3.94
C ASN A 247 -3.72 15.08 5.28
N LYS A 248 -4.97 14.58 5.31
CA LYS A 248 -5.62 14.04 6.53
C LYS A 248 -5.24 12.59 6.83
N ASN A 249 -4.62 11.87 5.90
CA ASN A 249 -4.17 10.52 6.16
C ASN A 249 -2.83 10.54 6.91
N PRO A 250 -2.78 10.12 8.19
CA PRO A 250 -1.61 10.31 9.04
C PRO A 250 -0.37 9.54 8.57
N ILE A 251 -0.55 8.45 7.81
CA ILE A 251 0.58 7.63 7.35
C ILE A 251 1.15 8.09 6.00
N LYS A 252 0.47 9.01 5.30
CA LYS A 252 0.92 9.48 3.97
C LYS A 252 1.85 10.69 4.01
N GLY A 253 2.15 11.20 5.21
CA GLY A 253 3.18 12.19 5.41
C GLY A 253 2.87 13.59 4.87
N GLY A 254 1.59 13.98 4.82
CA GLY A 254 1.22 15.32 4.37
C GLY A 254 1.84 16.45 5.21
N LYS A 255 1.96 16.25 6.53
CA LYS A 255 2.65 17.16 7.45
C LYS A 255 4.15 17.22 7.14
N GLN A 256 4.79 16.06 6.93
CA GLN A 256 6.22 15.97 6.58
C GLN A 256 6.51 16.66 5.25
N LEU A 257 5.61 16.52 4.26
CA LEU A 257 5.76 17.26 3.00
C LEU A 257 5.70 18.77 3.22
N GLU A 258 4.72 19.25 4.02
CA GLU A 258 4.57 20.66 4.34
C GLU A 258 5.83 21.23 5.02
N GLU A 259 6.37 20.53 6.01
CA GLU A 259 7.61 20.89 6.69
C GLU A 259 8.80 20.89 5.73
N SER A 260 8.93 19.85 4.88
CA SER A 260 9.99 19.76 3.89
C SER A 260 9.93 20.91 2.88
N LEU A 261 8.74 21.28 2.41
CA LEU A 261 8.58 22.42 1.51
C LEU A 261 8.91 23.75 2.20
N ASN A 262 8.63 23.88 3.49
CA ASN A 262 9.04 25.05 4.27
C ASN A 262 10.58 25.13 4.39
N HIS A 263 11.29 24.01 4.56
CA HIS A 263 12.74 23.98 4.50
C HIS A 263 13.24 24.29 3.09
N LEU A 264 12.64 23.73 2.05
CA LEU A 264 13.05 23.96 0.65
C LEU A 264 13.06 25.44 0.28
N LYS A 265 12.10 26.24 0.77
CA LYS A 265 12.07 27.70 0.53
C LYS A 265 13.35 28.41 0.98
N SER A 266 14.02 27.94 2.02
CA SER A 266 15.26 28.52 2.53
C SER A 266 16.50 28.01 1.80
N LEU A 267 16.36 26.94 1.00
CA LEU A 267 17.45 26.24 0.31
C LEU A 267 17.60 26.66 -1.16
N ILE A 268 16.60 27.36 -1.72
CA ILE A 268 16.58 27.76 -3.14
C ILE A 268 16.25 29.24 -3.27
N SER A 269 16.60 29.82 -4.41
CA SER A 269 16.30 31.23 -4.74
C SER A 269 14.78 31.44 -4.98
N ASP A 270 14.30 32.66 -4.86
CA ASP A 270 12.92 33.01 -5.21
C ASP A 270 12.61 32.73 -6.69
N THR A 271 13.58 32.94 -7.57
CA THR A 271 13.45 32.62 -8.99
C THR A 271 13.25 31.12 -9.22
N ASP A 272 14.04 30.27 -8.56
CA ASP A 272 13.90 28.82 -8.66
C ASP A 272 12.59 28.35 -8.05
N ARG A 273 12.18 28.95 -6.91
CA ARG A 273 10.90 28.65 -6.27
C ARG A 273 9.71 28.89 -7.21
N GLN A 274 9.74 29.94 -8.02
CA GLN A 274 8.67 30.25 -8.97
C GLN A 274 8.57 29.21 -10.09
N ARG A 275 9.61 28.45 -10.37
CA ARG A 275 9.62 27.36 -11.36
C ARG A 275 9.09 26.05 -10.83
N ILE A 276 9.05 25.86 -9.49
CA ILE A 276 8.54 24.64 -8.88
C ILE A 276 7.01 24.71 -8.77
N ARG A 277 6.34 23.70 -9.34
CA ARG A 277 4.89 23.54 -9.33
C ARG A 277 4.54 22.22 -8.66
N LEU A 278 3.54 22.23 -7.77
CA LEU A 278 3.05 21.04 -7.13
C LEU A 278 1.78 20.55 -7.80
N ILE A 279 1.68 19.24 -7.99
CA ILE A 279 0.46 18.55 -8.39
C ILE A 279 0.08 17.61 -7.26
N ILE A 280 -1.12 17.77 -6.70
CA ILE A 280 -1.66 16.91 -5.64
C ILE A 280 -2.89 16.18 -6.13
N PHE A 281 -2.90 14.85 -6.06
CA PHE A 281 -4.04 14.01 -6.40
C PHE A 281 -4.48 13.12 -5.24
N GLY A 282 -5.69 12.52 -5.34
CA GLY A 282 -6.23 11.60 -4.34
C GLY A 282 -7.04 12.26 -3.22
N SER A 283 -7.21 13.59 -3.24
CA SER A 283 -8.18 14.31 -2.41
C SER A 283 -9.49 14.50 -3.16
N ALA A 284 -10.59 14.80 -2.42
CA ALA A 284 -11.88 15.10 -3.05
C ALA A 284 -11.93 16.53 -3.64
N GLU A 285 -11.03 17.41 -3.20
CA GLU A 285 -11.02 18.82 -3.57
C GLU A 285 -10.19 19.06 -4.84
N LYS A 286 -10.75 19.86 -5.75
CA LYS A 286 -10.01 20.45 -6.87
C LYS A 286 -9.82 21.94 -6.57
N SER A 287 -8.59 22.40 -6.54
CA SER A 287 -8.27 23.81 -6.32
C SER A 287 -6.87 24.14 -6.85
N SER A 288 -6.62 25.41 -7.06
CA SER A 288 -5.31 25.94 -7.49
C SER A 288 -4.78 26.95 -6.46
N GLU A 289 -4.75 26.53 -5.20
CA GLU A 289 -4.25 27.34 -4.10
C GLU A 289 -2.77 26.99 -3.81
N ALA A 290 -2.01 27.98 -3.34
CA ALA A 290 -0.63 27.74 -2.92
C ALA A 290 -0.57 26.75 -1.74
N PHE A 291 0.45 25.88 -1.78
CA PHE A 291 0.75 24.97 -0.69
C PHE A 291 2.18 25.23 -0.20
N SER A 292 2.32 25.63 1.04
CA SER A 292 3.62 26.02 1.64
C SER A 292 4.39 27.04 0.80
N GLY A 293 3.72 27.98 0.15
CA GLY A 293 4.33 29.05 -0.67
C GLY A 293 4.79 28.61 -2.07
N PHE A 294 4.43 27.40 -2.51
CA PHE A 294 4.59 26.94 -3.89
C PHE A 294 3.26 26.92 -4.60
N SER A 295 3.27 27.22 -5.91
CA SER A 295 2.06 27.08 -6.73
C SER A 295 1.64 25.61 -6.76
N CYS A 296 0.35 25.35 -6.50
CA CYS A 296 -0.17 24.01 -6.34
C CYS A 296 -1.48 23.83 -7.11
N SER A 297 -1.56 22.75 -7.86
CA SER A 297 -2.77 22.29 -8.54
C SER A 297 -3.26 20.99 -7.89
N ARG A 298 -4.44 21.04 -7.25
CA ARG A 298 -5.13 19.84 -6.74
C ARG A 298 -6.07 19.32 -7.82
N VAL A 299 -5.76 18.15 -8.37
CA VAL A 299 -6.51 17.58 -9.51
C VAL A 299 -7.65 16.64 -9.09
N GLY A 300 -7.82 16.43 -7.80
CA GLY A 300 -8.88 15.57 -7.29
C GLY A 300 -8.51 14.09 -7.29
N HIS A 301 -9.53 13.22 -7.25
CA HIS A 301 -9.35 11.77 -7.30
C HIS A 301 -9.35 11.30 -8.76
N ILE A 302 -8.25 10.68 -9.18
CA ILE A 302 -8.09 10.13 -10.52
C ILE A 302 -8.43 8.64 -10.45
N THR A 303 -9.39 8.20 -11.26
CA THR A 303 -9.86 6.82 -11.31
C THR A 303 -9.36 6.08 -12.55
N ASP A 304 -9.07 6.81 -13.62
CA ASP A 304 -8.50 6.24 -14.84
C ASP A 304 -6.98 6.05 -14.69
N PRO A 305 -6.46 4.82 -14.72
CA PRO A 305 -5.04 4.57 -14.60
C PRO A 305 -4.21 5.13 -15.77
N THR A 306 -4.82 5.34 -16.94
CA THR A 306 -4.15 5.96 -18.10
C THR A 306 -3.93 7.45 -17.85
N GLU A 307 -4.94 8.15 -17.33
CA GLU A 307 -4.81 9.54 -16.91
C GLU A 307 -3.77 9.70 -15.80
N LEU A 308 -3.77 8.78 -14.83
CA LEU A 308 -2.79 8.78 -13.73
C LEU A 308 -1.36 8.55 -14.24
N SER A 309 -1.18 7.64 -15.20
CA SER A 309 0.11 7.39 -15.86
C SER A 309 0.61 8.64 -16.60
N ALA A 310 -0.27 9.31 -17.35
CA ALA A 310 0.08 10.54 -18.03
C ALA A 310 0.50 11.64 -17.05
N LEU A 311 -0.19 11.73 -15.91
CA LEU A 311 0.15 12.69 -14.86
C LEU A 311 1.50 12.41 -14.21
N TYR A 312 1.82 11.14 -13.93
CA TYR A 312 3.18 10.77 -13.49
C TYR A 312 4.21 11.14 -14.55
N SER A 313 4.01 10.70 -15.79
CA SER A 313 4.99 10.96 -16.87
C SER A 313 5.20 12.45 -17.17
N ALA A 314 4.18 13.29 -16.92
CA ALA A 314 4.31 14.74 -17.04
C ALA A 314 5.16 15.37 -15.92
N ALA A 315 5.24 14.74 -14.74
CA ALA A 315 6.01 15.23 -13.62
C ALA A 315 7.53 15.04 -13.82
N ASP A 316 8.32 15.85 -13.11
CA ASP A 316 9.77 15.74 -13.07
C ASP A 316 10.25 14.94 -11.86
N CYS A 317 9.42 14.86 -10.82
CA CYS A 317 9.69 14.13 -9.59
C CYS A 317 8.39 13.74 -8.89
N ALA A 318 8.30 12.52 -8.38
CA ALA A 318 7.27 12.12 -7.44
C ALA A 318 7.83 12.17 -6.01
N VAL A 319 7.09 12.79 -5.08
CA VAL A 319 7.48 12.85 -3.66
C VAL A 319 6.58 11.96 -2.83
N ILE A 320 7.18 11.09 -2.01
CA ILE A 320 6.45 10.11 -1.19
C ILE A 320 6.94 10.19 0.25
N PRO A 321 6.44 11.17 1.01
CA PRO A 321 6.83 11.37 2.42
C PRO A 321 6.07 10.42 3.37
N SER A 322 5.63 9.26 2.87
CA SER A 322 4.87 8.30 3.66
C SER A 322 5.67 7.79 4.85
N LEU A 323 5.00 7.68 6.01
CA LEU A 323 5.60 7.15 7.24
C LEU A 323 5.71 5.62 7.18
N VAL A 324 4.77 4.98 6.52
CA VAL A 324 4.76 3.52 6.31
C VAL A 324 4.02 3.17 5.02
N GLU A 325 4.58 2.23 4.29
CA GLU A 325 3.99 1.63 3.08
C GLU A 325 4.23 0.12 3.10
N SER A 326 3.19 -0.67 2.88
CA SER A 326 3.38 -2.12 2.74
C SER A 326 4.13 -2.51 1.47
N PHE A 327 3.92 -1.77 0.38
CA PHE A 327 4.60 -1.91 -0.90
C PHE A 327 5.18 -0.58 -1.37
N GLY A 328 4.35 0.41 -1.62
CA GLY A 328 4.72 1.68 -2.25
C GLY A 328 4.19 1.76 -3.68
N GLN A 329 2.90 1.47 -3.84
CA GLN A 329 2.23 1.43 -5.15
C GLN A 329 2.47 2.70 -5.97
N VAL A 330 2.38 3.88 -5.33
CA VAL A 330 2.62 5.20 -5.96
C VAL A 330 4.05 5.32 -6.49
N ALA A 331 5.05 4.83 -5.71
CA ALA A 331 6.45 4.82 -6.14
C ALA A 331 6.66 3.95 -7.37
N ALA A 332 6.12 2.72 -7.33
CA ALA A 332 6.27 1.78 -8.45
C ALA A 332 5.59 2.28 -9.73
N GLU A 333 4.39 2.89 -9.62
CA GLU A 333 3.67 3.48 -10.76
C GLU A 333 4.38 4.71 -11.33
N ALA A 334 4.93 5.58 -10.48
CA ALA A 334 5.73 6.73 -10.90
C ALA A 334 7.00 6.29 -11.64
N LEU A 335 7.77 5.35 -11.06
CA LEU A 335 8.97 4.80 -11.71
C LEU A 335 8.63 4.09 -13.03
N ALA A 336 7.52 3.34 -13.12
CA ALA A 336 7.06 2.73 -14.35
C ALA A 336 6.78 3.76 -15.46
N SER A 337 6.33 4.96 -15.08
CA SER A 337 6.03 6.10 -15.96
C SER A 337 7.26 7.00 -16.22
N GLU A 338 8.48 6.52 -15.87
CA GLU A 338 9.75 7.29 -15.96
C GLU A 338 9.72 8.59 -15.15
N THR A 339 9.20 8.54 -13.93
CA THR A 339 9.23 9.66 -12.98
C THR A 339 10.08 9.27 -11.77
N PRO A 340 11.25 9.87 -11.55
CA PRO A 340 12.10 9.60 -10.40
C PRO A 340 11.38 9.93 -9.09
N VAL A 341 11.76 9.24 -8.01
CA VAL A 341 11.08 9.34 -6.72
C VAL A 341 12.00 9.92 -5.65
N VAL A 342 11.45 10.82 -4.83
CA VAL A 342 12.06 11.21 -3.54
C VAL A 342 11.17 10.65 -2.43
N CYS A 343 11.75 9.87 -1.50
CA CYS A 343 10.99 9.27 -0.41
C CYS A 343 11.83 9.12 0.86
N PHE A 344 11.16 8.86 1.99
CA PHE A 344 11.86 8.35 3.16
C PHE A 344 12.31 6.90 2.93
N GLU A 345 13.48 6.54 3.47
CA GLU A 345 14.01 5.19 3.46
C GLU A 345 13.32 4.34 4.52
N THR A 346 12.03 4.07 4.31
CA THR A 346 11.17 3.37 5.26
C THR A 346 10.36 2.26 4.59
N SER A 347 10.05 1.25 5.37
CA SER A 347 9.10 0.17 5.06
C SER A 347 9.27 -0.40 3.62
N GLY A 348 8.18 -0.67 2.89
CA GLY A 348 8.24 -1.21 1.53
C GLY A 348 8.84 -0.27 0.48
N LEU A 349 9.02 1.03 0.78
CA LEU A 349 9.70 1.96 -0.13
C LEU A 349 11.17 1.61 -0.34
N LYS A 350 11.84 0.99 0.66
CA LYS A 350 13.22 0.49 0.57
C LYS A 350 13.41 -0.54 -0.54
N ASP A 351 12.36 -1.26 -0.87
CA ASP A 351 12.40 -2.32 -1.90
C ASP A 351 12.17 -1.77 -3.31
N ILE A 352 11.72 -0.51 -3.45
CA ILE A 352 11.31 0.08 -4.73
C ILE A 352 12.26 1.17 -5.18
N VAL A 353 12.68 2.06 -4.25
CA VAL A 353 13.50 3.21 -4.59
C VAL A 353 14.95 2.95 -4.19
N ILE A 354 15.83 2.90 -5.19
CA ILE A 354 17.27 2.70 -4.99
C ILE A 354 17.95 4.06 -5.01
N ASN A 355 18.50 4.46 -3.85
CA ASN A 355 19.12 5.77 -3.66
C ASN A 355 20.20 6.08 -4.69
N GLY A 356 20.12 7.26 -5.31
CA GLY A 356 21.04 7.72 -6.35
C GLY A 356 20.89 7.04 -7.71
N ARG A 357 20.00 6.04 -7.85
CA ARG A 357 19.80 5.28 -9.11
C ARG A 357 18.41 5.43 -9.70
N THR A 358 17.35 5.24 -8.89
CA THR A 358 15.96 5.36 -9.35
C THR A 358 15.24 6.55 -8.72
N GLY A 359 15.93 7.23 -7.82
CA GLY A 359 15.45 8.37 -7.06
C GLY A 359 16.38 8.68 -5.90
N PHE A 360 15.90 9.48 -4.95
CA PHE A 360 16.59 9.75 -3.70
C PHE A 360 15.81 9.22 -2.50
N THR A 361 16.50 8.53 -1.62
CA THR A 361 15.96 8.14 -0.31
C THR A 361 16.69 8.89 0.78
N VAL A 362 15.98 9.26 1.84
CA VAL A 362 16.53 9.96 3.00
C VAL A 362 16.12 9.27 4.28
N GLU A 363 16.84 9.53 5.36
CA GLU A 363 16.53 9.01 6.69
C GLU A 363 15.05 9.22 7.05
N PRO A 364 14.40 8.22 7.66
CA PRO A 364 13.00 8.30 8.02
C PRO A 364 12.68 9.57 8.81
N PHE A 365 11.72 10.32 8.28
CA PHE A 365 11.10 11.51 8.89
C PHE A 365 12.00 12.75 9.00
N ASP A 366 13.22 12.71 8.48
CA ASP A 366 14.07 13.90 8.35
C ASP A 366 13.55 14.81 7.22
N THR A 367 12.71 15.77 7.59
CA THR A 367 12.09 16.71 6.66
C THR A 367 13.09 17.70 6.04
N TYR A 368 14.22 17.98 6.72
CA TYR A 368 15.28 18.80 6.17
C TYR A 368 16.11 18.04 5.11
N ALA A 369 16.47 16.79 5.37
CA ALA A 369 17.09 15.92 4.39
C ALA A 369 16.18 15.69 3.18
N PHE A 370 14.87 15.56 3.40
CA PHE A 370 13.88 15.42 2.33
C PHE A 370 13.82 16.66 1.44
N ALA A 371 13.87 17.86 2.05
CA ALA A 371 13.96 19.11 1.30
C ALA A 371 15.25 19.21 0.45
N ASN A 372 16.40 18.77 1.00
CA ASN A 372 17.64 18.72 0.23
C ASN A 372 17.55 17.73 -0.94
N ALA A 373 16.95 16.57 -0.74
CA ALA A 373 16.75 15.60 -1.83
C ALA A 373 15.85 16.15 -2.95
N ILE A 374 14.81 16.92 -2.62
CA ILE A 374 14.00 17.63 -3.62
C ILE A 374 14.84 18.68 -4.35
N LYS A 375 15.64 19.47 -3.62
CA LYS A 375 16.55 20.47 -4.20
C LYS A 375 17.56 19.81 -5.15
N ASP A 376 18.19 18.72 -4.73
CA ASP A 376 19.16 18.01 -5.54
C ASP A 376 18.50 17.44 -6.82
N MET A 377 17.28 16.89 -6.73
CA MET A 377 16.50 16.46 -7.89
C MET A 377 16.17 17.61 -8.85
N PHE A 378 15.86 18.79 -8.32
CA PHE A 378 15.58 20.00 -9.11
C PHE A 378 16.82 20.45 -9.89
N PHE A 379 18.02 20.39 -9.28
CA PHE A 379 19.27 20.83 -9.88
C PHE A 379 19.97 19.79 -10.76
N LEU A 380 19.50 18.52 -10.77
CA LEU A 380 20.00 17.54 -11.75
C LEU A 380 19.85 18.08 -13.18
N SER A 381 20.84 17.83 -14.01
CA SER A 381 20.70 18.05 -15.45
C SER A 381 19.56 17.21 -16.02
N THR A 382 19.02 17.65 -17.15
CA THR A 382 17.96 16.90 -17.84
C THR A 382 18.38 15.47 -18.18
N GLU A 383 19.64 15.27 -18.56
CA GLU A 383 20.17 13.94 -18.93
C GLU A 383 20.35 13.02 -17.71
N GLU A 384 20.85 13.55 -16.58
CA GLU A 384 20.94 12.78 -15.34
C GLU A 384 19.56 12.34 -14.85
N ARG A 385 18.58 13.26 -14.85
CA ARG A 385 17.19 12.95 -14.45
C ARG A 385 16.54 11.94 -15.38
N LYS A 386 16.72 12.05 -16.71
CA LYS A 386 16.24 11.04 -17.67
C LYS A 386 16.92 9.68 -17.48
N SER A 387 18.23 9.67 -17.18
CA SER A 387 18.94 8.42 -16.88
C SER A 387 18.37 7.74 -15.64
N MET A 388 18.16 8.48 -14.55
CA MET A 388 17.54 8.00 -13.33
C MET A 388 16.12 7.47 -13.57
N ALA A 389 15.33 8.18 -14.37
CA ALA A 389 13.97 7.80 -14.77
C ALA A 389 13.95 6.45 -15.51
N ARG A 390 14.81 6.29 -16.52
CA ARG A 390 14.93 5.01 -17.28
C ARG A 390 15.37 3.85 -16.39
N LEU A 391 16.33 4.07 -15.48
CA LEU A 391 16.74 3.05 -14.52
C LEU A 391 15.59 2.64 -13.61
N GLY A 392 14.76 3.61 -13.16
CA GLY A 392 13.57 3.35 -12.38
C GLY A 392 12.55 2.48 -13.12
N ARG A 393 12.23 2.83 -14.37
CA ARG A 393 11.33 2.01 -15.20
C ARG A 393 11.88 0.60 -15.43
N ASN A 394 13.15 0.48 -15.80
CA ASN A 394 13.77 -0.82 -16.03
C ASN A 394 13.71 -1.71 -14.78
N PHE A 395 13.93 -1.12 -13.61
CA PHE A 395 13.79 -1.83 -12.33
C PHE A 395 12.37 -2.34 -12.09
N VAL A 396 11.35 -1.51 -12.32
CA VAL A 396 9.93 -1.92 -12.16
C VAL A 396 9.56 -2.98 -13.17
N VAL A 397 9.96 -2.84 -14.43
CA VAL A 397 9.68 -3.84 -15.49
C VAL A 397 10.27 -5.19 -15.13
N ALA A 398 11.50 -5.23 -14.64
CA ALA A 398 12.21 -6.47 -14.31
C ALA A 398 11.69 -7.17 -13.04
N ASN A 399 11.04 -6.43 -12.11
CA ASN A 399 10.69 -7.00 -10.80
C ASN A 399 9.18 -7.04 -10.52
N PHE A 400 8.39 -6.14 -11.12
CA PHE A 400 6.99 -5.92 -10.73
C PHE A 400 6.01 -5.95 -11.92
N SER A 401 6.48 -6.18 -13.16
CA SER A 401 5.59 -6.27 -14.32
C SER A 401 4.60 -7.42 -14.20
N TYR A 402 3.48 -7.29 -14.91
CA TYR A 402 2.46 -8.34 -14.96
C TYR A 402 3.02 -9.71 -15.35
N SER A 403 3.95 -9.78 -16.30
CA SER A 403 4.56 -11.03 -16.72
C SER A 403 5.32 -11.72 -15.58
N ILE A 404 6.19 -10.99 -14.87
CA ILE A 404 6.99 -11.52 -13.77
C ILE A 404 6.09 -11.96 -12.60
N ILE A 405 5.13 -11.13 -12.22
CA ILE A 405 4.26 -11.44 -11.07
C ILE A 405 3.26 -12.55 -11.42
N SER A 406 2.75 -12.60 -12.66
CA SER A 406 1.84 -13.66 -13.11
C SER A 406 2.51 -15.03 -13.00
N GLU A 407 3.75 -15.18 -13.49
CA GLU A 407 4.49 -16.44 -13.43
C GLU A 407 4.64 -16.93 -11.99
N ASN A 408 5.08 -16.05 -11.08
CA ASN A 408 5.25 -16.40 -9.66
C ASN A 408 3.91 -16.75 -9.00
N TYR A 409 2.87 -15.98 -9.31
CA TYR A 409 1.55 -16.19 -8.72
C TYR A 409 0.90 -17.47 -9.26
N PHE A 410 1.01 -17.75 -10.55
CA PHE A 410 0.47 -18.96 -11.16
C PHE A 410 1.18 -20.21 -10.61
N SER A 411 2.50 -20.16 -10.44
CA SER A 411 3.27 -21.22 -9.78
C SER A 411 2.75 -21.50 -8.37
N LEU A 412 2.49 -20.45 -7.58
CA LEU A 412 1.92 -20.58 -6.24
C LEU A 412 0.51 -21.23 -6.27
N ILE A 413 -0.37 -20.79 -7.18
CA ILE A 413 -1.71 -21.36 -7.33
C ILE A 413 -1.64 -22.85 -7.66
N ASN A 414 -0.76 -23.26 -8.58
CA ASN A 414 -0.59 -24.66 -8.95
C ASN A 414 -0.03 -25.52 -7.80
N GLU A 415 0.92 -25.00 -7.03
CA GLU A 415 1.45 -25.70 -5.85
C GLU A 415 0.36 -25.90 -4.79
N VAL A 416 -0.41 -24.85 -4.47
CA VAL A 416 -1.50 -24.90 -3.50
C VAL A 416 -2.59 -25.88 -3.96
N ASN A 417 -2.93 -25.86 -5.25
CA ASN A 417 -3.89 -26.79 -5.83
C ASN A 417 -3.43 -28.26 -5.72
N SER A 418 -2.17 -28.52 -6.02
CA SER A 418 -1.59 -29.87 -5.92
C SER A 418 -1.59 -30.41 -4.49
N LYS A 419 -1.25 -29.57 -3.50
CA LYS A 419 -1.34 -29.92 -2.08
C LYS A 419 -2.79 -30.24 -1.66
N LYS A 420 -3.75 -29.48 -2.18
CA LYS A 420 -5.16 -29.66 -1.91
C LYS A 420 -5.68 -30.99 -2.46
N LEU A 421 -5.38 -31.32 -3.69
CA LEU A 421 -5.76 -32.58 -4.33
C LEU A 421 -5.18 -33.79 -3.56
N ASN A 422 -3.91 -33.73 -3.15
CA ASN A 422 -3.28 -34.80 -2.38
C ASN A 422 -3.93 -35.01 -1.00
N ASN A 423 -4.50 -33.98 -0.39
CA ASN A 423 -5.23 -34.09 0.89
C ASN A 423 -6.64 -34.65 0.73
N LEU A 424 -7.26 -34.57 -0.45
CA LEU A 424 -8.57 -35.14 -0.76
C LEU A 424 -8.51 -36.65 -1.08
N VAL A 425 -7.33 -37.16 -1.45
CA VAL A 425 -7.10 -38.58 -1.79
C VAL A 425 -6.70 -39.41 -0.54
N LYS A 426 -6.31 -38.75 0.54
CA LYS A 426 -6.04 -39.37 1.85
C LYS A 426 -7.30 -39.37 2.72
#